data_477b93347ee6b547959961956d7007f7
#
_entry.id   477b93347ee6b547959961956d7007f7
#
_cell.length_a   1.000
_cell.length_b   1.000
_cell.length_c   1.000
_cell.angle_alpha   90.00
_cell.angle_beta   90.00
_cell.angle_gamma   90.00
#
_symmetry.space_group_name_H-M   'P 1'
#
loop_
_entity.id
_entity.type
_entity.pdbx_description
1 polymer ?
#
loop_
_entity_poly.entity_id
_entity_poly.type
_entity_poly.pdbx_seq_one_letter_code
_entity_poly.pdbx_strand_id
1 'polypeptide(L)'
;MNKSIFSLILISLIMSTTDAFSQKTDVNHVEWKTAAQLQNPDGSLSLGFAGAINGVSNDVLLVTGGANFPDKMPWEGGKKSYSKTIHLLEKCGDKYSWIKVVKTELPESIAYCGTTTTDLGVVYVGGENENGLSNKSYILKWNAAKKEVEIKSLPNFPFAIANIALTQIDNVVYA
;
A
#
# COMPACT_ATOMS: atom_id res chain seq x y z
N MET A 1 -30.42 -70.94 -28.78
CA MET A 1 -31.11 -69.66 -29.08
C MET A 1 -30.85 -68.71 -27.92
N ASN A 2 -29.76 -67.99 -27.98
CA ASN A 2 -29.32 -67.08 -26.90
C ASN A 2 -29.65 -65.62 -27.33
N LYS A 3 -30.52 -64.99 -26.56
CA LYS A 3 -30.82 -63.57 -26.74
C LYS A 3 -29.90 -62.78 -25.82
N SER A 4 -28.91 -62.08 -26.39
CA SER A 4 -28.10 -61.10 -25.70
C SER A 4 -28.92 -59.86 -25.44
N ILE A 5 -29.06 -59.50 -24.17
CA ILE A 5 -29.67 -58.24 -23.71
C ILE A 5 -28.53 -57.21 -23.66
N PHE A 6 -28.53 -56.26 -24.59
CA PHE A 6 -27.67 -55.07 -24.51
C PHE A 6 -28.27 -54.11 -23.51
N SER A 7 -27.61 -53.94 -22.35
CA SER A 7 -27.96 -52.95 -21.38
C SER A 7 -27.28 -51.64 -21.74
N LEU A 8 -28.06 -50.68 -22.20
CA LEU A 8 -27.61 -49.29 -22.46
C LEU A 8 -27.54 -48.56 -21.14
N ILE A 9 -26.33 -48.34 -20.63
CA ILE A 9 -26.11 -47.47 -19.47
C ILE A 9 -26.05 -46.04 -20.00
N LEU A 10 -27.16 -45.29 -19.79
CA LEU A 10 -27.20 -43.86 -20.03
C LEU A 10 -26.50 -43.13 -18.90
N ILE A 11 -25.23 -42.76 -19.07
CA ILE A 11 -24.53 -41.89 -18.17
C ILE A 11 -25.04 -40.48 -18.39
N SER A 12 -25.93 -40.04 -17.49
CA SER A 12 -26.36 -38.65 -17.41
C SER A 12 -25.22 -37.83 -16.84
N LEU A 13 -24.49 -37.10 -17.68
CA LEU A 13 -23.51 -36.11 -17.29
C LEU A 13 -24.27 -34.89 -16.71
N ILE A 14 -24.42 -34.82 -15.39
CA ILE A 14 -24.94 -33.64 -14.72
C ILE A 14 -23.79 -32.60 -14.78
N MET A 15 -23.86 -31.72 -15.77
CA MET A 15 -23.08 -30.47 -15.73
C MET A 15 -23.69 -29.60 -14.63
N SER A 16 -23.09 -29.61 -13.45
CA SER A 16 -23.30 -28.57 -12.45
C SER A 16 -22.71 -27.29 -13.00
N THR A 17 -23.53 -26.43 -13.56
CA THR A 17 -23.20 -25.03 -13.80
C THR A 17 -23.04 -24.40 -12.42
N THR A 18 -21.81 -24.24 -11.96
CA THR A 18 -21.52 -23.34 -10.85
C THR A 18 -21.73 -21.95 -11.40
N ASP A 19 -22.91 -21.39 -11.15
CA ASP A 19 -23.12 -19.96 -11.31
C ASP A 19 -22.10 -19.26 -10.43
N ALA A 20 -21.07 -18.68 -11.06
CA ALA A 20 -20.18 -17.76 -10.39
C ALA A 20 -21.02 -16.53 -10.02
N PHE A 21 -21.59 -16.53 -8.82
CA PHE A 21 -22.18 -15.33 -8.26
C PHE A 21 -21.05 -14.32 -8.07
N SER A 22 -20.88 -13.43 -9.03
CA SER A 22 -20.21 -12.17 -8.81
C SER A 22 -21.01 -11.45 -7.73
N GLN A 23 -20.51 -11.44 -6.50
CA GLN A 23 -21.06 -10.57 -5.46
C GLN A 23 -20.87 -9.15 -5.95
N LYS A 24 -21.91 -8.58 -6.53
CA LYS A 24 -22.01 -7.15 -6.74
C LYS A 24 -22.06 -6.55 -5.33
N THR A 25 -20.93 -6.10 -4.83
CA THR A 25 -20.85 -5.33 -3.58
C THR A 25 -21.57 -4.03 -3.86
N ASP A 26 -22.83 -3.96 -3.42
CA ASP A 26 -23.62 -2.74 -3.49
C ASP A 26 -23.04 -1.78 -2.44
N VAL A 27 -22.20 -0.84 -2.89
CA VAL A 27 -21.57 0.17 -2.00
C VAL A 27 -22.60 1.26 -1.73
N ASN A 28 -23.75 0.89 -1.14
CA ASN A 28 -24.81 1.84 -0.80
C ASN A 28 -24.55 2.59 0.51
N HIS A 29 -23.56 2.17 1.30
CA HIS A 29 -23.23 2.79 2.57
C HIS A 29 -21.72 2.87 2.77
N VAL A 30 -21.20 4.09 3.00
CA VAL A 30 -19.81 4.33 3.36
C VAL A 30 -19.77 4.95 4.75
N GLU A 31 -19.11 4.28 5.69
CA GLU A 31 -18.87 4.81 7.02
C GLU A 31 -17.40 5.20 7.19
N TRP A 32 -17.16 6.44 7.59
CA TRP A 32 -15.81 6.96 7.84
C TRP A 32 -15.51 6.93 9.33
N LYS A 33 -14.42 6.26 9.71
CA LYS A 33 -13.94 6.17 11.10
C LYS A 33 -12.46 6.51 11.18
N THR A 34 -12.08 7.18 12.26
CA THR A 34 -10.66 7.35 12.61
C THR A 34 -10.16 6.04 13.23
N ALA A 35 -9.30 5.32 12.54
CA ALA A 35 -8.73 4.08 13.02
C ALA A 35 -7.70 4.32 14.14
N ALA A 36 -6.77 5.25 13.91
CA ALA A 36 -5.76 5.68 14.88
C ALA A 36 -5.24 7.07 14.50
N GLN A 37 -4.83 7.85 15.48
CA GLN A 37 -4.19 9.15 15.28
C GLN A 37 -2.69 8.99 15.35
N LEU A 38 -1.97 9.55 14.37
CA LEU A 38 -0.52 9.57 14.39
C LEU A 38 -0.04 10.60 15.43
N GLN A 39 0.91 10.19 16.25
CA GLN A 39 1.52 11.02 17.29
C GLN A 39 3.00 11.28 16.99
N ASN A 40 3.46 12.43 17.40
CA ASN A 40 4.87 12.77 17.45
C ASN A 40 5.57 12.00 18.61
N PRO A 41 6.90 11.94 18.64
CA PRO A 41 7.63 11.28 19.72
C PRO A 41 7.34 11.82 21.13
N ASP A 42 6.95 13.08 21.25
CA ASP A 42 6.57 13.75 22.51
C ASP A 42 5.13 13.48 22.95
N GLY A 43 4.37 12.71 22.14
CA GLY A 43 2.95 12.38 22.39
C GLY A 43 1.95 13.40 21.87
N SER A 44 2.39 14.53 21.33
CA SER A 44 1.50 15.49 20.65
C SER A 44 0.96 14.91 19.35
N LEU A 45 -0.18 15.43 18.86
CA LEU A 45 -0.71 15.02 17.58
C LEU A 45 0.21 15.46 16.44
N SER A 46 0.50 14.54 15.53
CA SER A 46 1.22 14.85 14.30
C SER A 46 0.39 15.76 13.40
N LEU A 47 1.05 16.70 12.74
CA LEU A 47 0.46 17.50 11.66
C LEU A 47 0.04 16.65 10.45
N GLY A 48 0.50 15.39 10.40
CA GLY A 48 0.34 14.53 9.24
C GLY A 48 1.30 14.90 8.10
N PHE A 49 1.13 14.21 6.97
CA PHE A 49 2.01 14.32 5.82
C PHE A 49 1.20 14.36 4.53
N ALA A 50 1.43 15.37 3.71
CA ALA A 50 0.91 15.43 2.35
C ALA A 50 1.77 14.56 1.42
N GLY A 51 1.14 13.85 0.48
CA GLY A 51 1.85 13.04 -0.50
C GLY A 51 2.67 11.89 0.09
N ALA A 52 2.23 11.32 1.22
CA ALA A 52 2.87 10.16 1.83
C ALA A 52 2.72 8.92 0.94
N ILE A 53 3.77 8.09 0.92
CA ILE A 53 3.73 6.73 0.39
C ILE A 53 2.90 5.89 1.35
N ASN A 54 1.92 5.15 0.84
CA ASN A 54 1.08 4.27 1.65
C ASN A 54 0.77 2.97 0.92
N GLY A 55 0.51 1.93 1.68
CA GLY A 55 0.15 0.62 1.17
C GLY A 55 0.21 -0.44 2.26
N VAL A 56 -0.21 -1.65 1.92
CA VAL A 56 -0.24 -2.77 2.86
C VAL A 56 0.89 -3.74 2.55
N SER A 57 1.60 -4.20 3.58
CA SER A 57 2.60 -5.24 3.48
C SER A 57 2.50 -6.16 4.70
N ASN A 58 2.28 -7.47 4.46
CA ASN A 58 2.12 -8.46 5.52
C ASN A 58 1.10 -8.03 6.60
N ASP A 59 -0.11 -7.65 6.18
CA ASP A 59 -1.26 -7.23 7.00
C ASP A 59 -1.03 -5.96 7.85
N VAL A 60 0.03 -5.21 7.57
CA VAL A 60 0.33 -3.94 8.23
C VAL A 60 0.22 -2.80 7.21
N LEU A 61 -0.51 -1.73 7.55
CA LEU A 61 -0.52 -0.50 6.76
C LEU A 61 0.79 0.24 7.00
N LEU A 62 1.49 0.49 5.93
CA LEU A 62 2.73 1.27 5.88
C LEU A 62 2.40 2.68 5.41
N VAL A 63 2.85 3.68 6.17
CA VAL A 63 2.76 5.11 5.82
C VAL A 63 4.14 5.71 6.02
N THR A 64 4.71 6.31 4.97
CA THR A 64 6.08 6.82 5.03
C THR A 64 6.30 7.98 4.08
N GLY A 65 7.40 8.71 4.27
CA GLY A 65 7.65 9.89 3.47
C GLY A 65 6.60 10.98 3.68
N GLY A 66 6.35 11.72 2.64
CA GLY A 66 5.42 12.86 2.66
C GLY A 66 6.07 14.15 3.14
N ALA A 67 5.32 15.23 3.09
CA ALA A 67 5.79 16.56 3.44
C ALA A 67 4.77 17.32 4.28
N ASN A 68 5.24 18.25 5.09
CA ASN A 68 4.42 19.19 5.85
C ASN A 68 5.13 20.54 6.04
N PHE A 69 4.51 21.42 6.80
CA PHE A 69 5.07 22.72 7.21
C PHE A 69 5.12 22.76 8.73
N PRO A 70 6.22 22.32 9.38
CA PRO A 70 6.26 22.13 10.82
C PRO A 70 6.25 23.43 11.62
N ASP A 71 6.79 24.53 11.08
CA ASP A 71 6.97 25.78 11.82
C ASP A 71 5.87 26.79 11.53
N LYS A 72 5.65 27.11 10.24
CA LYS A 72 4.69 28.11 9.76
C LYS A 72 4.05 27.65 8.47
N MET A 73 2.87 28.16 8.18
CA MET A 73 2.19 27.91 6.92
C MET A 73 2.92 28.57 5.73
N PRO A 74 2.74 28.09 4.50
CA PRO A 74 3.43 28.64 3.32
C PRO A 74 3.23 30.14 3.14
N TRP A 75 2.02 30.61 3.38
CA TRP A 75 1.67 32.04 3.26
C TRP A 75 2.25 32.95 4.36
N GLU A 76 2.81 32.33 5.42
CA GLU A 76 3.55 33.01 6.51
C GLU A 76 5.07 32.88 6.32
N GLY A 77 5.52 32.36 5.16
CA GLY A 77 6.92 32.12 4.85
C GLY A 77 7.48 30.81 5.40
N GLY A 78 6.61 29.86 5.78
CA GLY A 78 7.00 28.53 6.23
C GLY A 78 7.70 27.74 5.12
N LYS A 79 8.65 26.91 5.53
CA LYS A 79 9.37 26.01 4.61
C LYS A 79 8.78 24.61 4.67
N LYS A 80 8.61 24.00 3.48
CA LYS A 80 8.21 22.60 3.36
C LYS A 80 9.32 21.70 3.90
N SER A 81 8.95 20.74 4.72
CA SER A 81 9.85 19.69 5.24
C SER A 81 9.41 18.34 4.72
N TYR A 82 10.35 17.56 4.23
CA TYR A 82 10.13 16.21 3.73
C TYR A 82 10.54 15.16 4.75
N SER A 83 9.75 14.10 4.88
CA SER A 83 9.99 13.02 5.82
C SER A 83 10.62 11.80 5.15
N LYS A 84 11.39 11.04 5.92
CA LYS A 84 11.85 9.67 5.59
C LYS A 84 11.39 8.65 6.64
N THR A 85 10.63 9.09 7.64
CA THR A 85 10.15 8.24 8.73
C THR A 85 9.12 7.25 8.25
N ILE A 86 9.20 6.00 8.72
CA ILE A 86 8.25 4.94 8.41
C ILE A 86 7.34 4.73 9.63
N HIS A 87 6.05 4.83 9.41
CA HIS A 87 5.00 4.54 10.37
C HIS A 87 4.26 3.27 9.94
N LEU A 88 4.03 2.38 10.88
CA LEU A 88 3.37 1.10 10.64
C LEU A 88 2.15 0.99 11.54
N LEU A 89 0.97 0.80 10.95
CA LEU A 89 -0.29 0.60 11.66
C LEU A 89 -0.70 -0.86 11.54
N GLU A 90 -0.80 -1.54 12.66
CA GLU A 90 -1.28 -2.91 12.75
C GLU A 90 -2.72 -2.98 13.26
N LYS A 91 -3.45 -4.01 12.83
CA LYS A 91 -4.79 -4.32 13.34
C LYS A 91 -4.71 -5.52 14.28
N CYS A 92 -5.14 -5.32 15.53
CA CYS A 92 -5.23 -6.37 16.55
C CYS A 92 -6.69 -6.52 16.99
N GLY A 93 -7.39 -7.53 16.48
CA GLY A 93 -8.84 -7.64 16.63
C GLY A 93 -9.55 -6.46 15.98
N ASP A 94 -10.36 -5.73 16.76
CA ASP A 94 -11.07 -4.54 16.27
C ASP A 94 -10.35 -3.21 16.54
N LYS A 95 -9.12 -3.27 17.03
CA LYS A 95 -8.31 -2.09 17.37
C LYS A 95 -7.16 -1.92 16.39
N TYR A 96 -6.79 -0.65 16.17
CA TYR A 96 -5.62 -0.28 15.40
C TYR A 96 -4.60 0.41 16.30
N SER A 97 -3.32 0.08 16.13
CA SER A 97 -2.23 0.70 16.89
C SER A 97 -0.98 0.90 16.05
N TRP A 98 -0.28 2.03 16.28
CA TRP A 98 1.01 2.29 15.65
C TRP A 98 2.10 1.44 16.32
N ILE A 99 2.91 0.77 15.50
CA ILE A 99 4.08 0.03 15.97
C ILE A 99 5.13 1.05 16.44
N LYS A 100 5.46 1.03 17.74
CA LYS A 100 6.28 2.07 18.38
C LYS A 100 7.76 2.07 17.96
N VAL A 101 8.29 0.94 17.50
CA VAL A 101 9.70 0.81 17.17
C VAL A 101 9.85 0.26 15.77
N VAL A 102 10.17 1.15 14.84
CA VAL A 102 10.54 0.81 13.46
C VAL A 102 11.99 1.23 13.29
N LYS A 103 12.88 0.27 13.03
CA LYS A 103 14.33 0.50 12.94
C LYS A 103 14.77 1.08 11.61
N THR A 104 13.92 1.06 10.61
CA THR A 104 14.23 1.44 9.23
C THR A 104 13.64 2.79 8.89
N GLU A 105 14.36 3.58 8.13
CA GLU A 105 13.90 4.80 7.48
C GLU A 105 14.04 4.66 5.97
N LEU A 106 13.35 5.51 5.19
CA LEU A 106 13.57 5.59 3.74
C LEU A 106 15.01 6.03 3.43
N PRO A 107 15.57 5.64 2.27
CA PRO A 107 16.91 6.05 1.83
C PRO A 107 17.07 7.58 1.71
N GLU A 108 15.96 8.28 1.46
CA GLU A 108 15.90 9.74 1.35
C GLU A 108 14.55 10.26 1.81
N SER A 109 14.50 11.50 2.24
CA SER A 109 13.24 12.22 2.46
C SER A 109 12.57 12.44 1.12
N ILE A 110 11.28 12.08 0.99
CA ILE A 110 10.58 12.11 -0.30
C ILE A 110 9.07 12.24 -0.09
N ALA A 111 8.37 12.91 -1.00
CA ALA A 111 6.93 13.02 -1.02
C ALA A 111 6.37 12.93 -2.45
N TYR A 112 5.06 12.77 -2.57
CA TYR A 112 4.34 12.78 -3.85
C TYR A 112 4.80 11.70 -4.85
N CYS A 113 5.29 10.58 -4.33
CA CYS A 113 5.58 9.39 -5.13
C CYS A 113 4.30 8.76 -5.67
N GLY A 114 4.37 8.12 -6.82
CA GLY A 114 3.41 7.08 -7.18
C GLY A 114 3.57 5.89 -6.25
N THR A 115 2.46 5.28 -5.80
CA THR A 115 2.50 4.15 -4.88
C THR A 115 1.43 3.11 -5.20
N THR A 116 1.74 1.84 -4.99
CA THR A 116 0.78 0.74 -5.09
C THR A 116 1.18 -0.41 -4.18
N THR A 117 0.18 -1.11 -3.64
CA THR A 117 0.37 -2.38 -2.93
C THR A 117 0.53 -3.50 -3.94
N THR A 118 1.48 -4.40 -3.68
CA THR A 118 1.72 -5.62 -4.45
C THR A 118 1.86 -6.81 -3.50
N ASP A 119 1.78 -8.03 -4.02
CA ASP A 119 2.00 -9.26 -3.23
C ASP A 119 3.43 -9.33 -2.65
N LEU A 120 4.37 -8.60 -3.23
CA LEU A 120 5.76 -8.56 -2.77
C LEU A 120 6.03 -7.43 -1.76
N GLY A 121 5.11 -6.48 -1.60
CA GLY A 121 5.24 -5.31 -0.74
C GLY A 121 4.70 -4.04 -1.40
N VAL A 122 5.00 -2.89 -0.83
CA VAL A 122 4.58 -1.58 -1.34
C VAL A 122 5.62 -1.05 -2.30
N VAL A 123 5.25 -0.86 -3.56
CA VAL A 123 6.10 -0.23 -4.58
C VAL A 123 5.85 1.26 -4.60
N TYR A 124 6.92 2.04 -4.65
CA TYR A 124 6.84 3.47 -4.94
C TYR A 124 7.85 3.92 -6.00
N VAL A 125 7.49 4.96 -6.74
CA VAL A 125 8.22 5.48 -7.89
C VAL A 125 8.23 7.01 -7.87
N GLY A 126 9.37 7.59 -8.18
CA GLY A 126 9.51 9.03 -8.35
C GLY A 126 9.36 9.81 -7.05
N GLY A 127 8.64 10.91 -7.10
CA GLY A 127 8.43 11.84 -5.99
C GLY A 127 9.30 13.08 -6.10
N GLU A 128 9.22 13.95 -5.10
CA GLU A 128 10.02 15.15 -4.97
C GLU A 128 10.58 15.32 -3.55
N ASN A 129 11.67 16.03 -3.43
CA ASN A 129 12.24 16.53 -2.19
C ASN A 129 12.88 17.90 -2.41
N GLU A 130 13.67 18.38 -1.42
CA GLU A 130 14.37 19.66 -1.51
C GLU A 130 15.37 19.77 -2.68
N ASN A 131 15.81 18.64 -3.24
CA ASN A 131 16.74 18.56 -4.38
C ASN A 131 16.01 18.49 -5.73
N GLY A 132 14.68 18.40 -5.73
CA GLY A 132 13.85 18.32 -6.94
C GLY A 132 13.17 16.99 -7.13
N LEU A 133 12.84 16.68 -8.40
CA LEU A 133 12.14 15.45 -8.76
C LEU A 133 13.07 14.23 -8.77
N SER A 134 12.55 13.09 -8.36
CA SER A 134 13.22 11.78 -8.35
C SER A 134 12.69 10.89 -9.48
N ASN A 135 13.55 9.98 -9.96
CA ASN A 135 13.16 8.87 -10.83
C ASN A 135 13.41 7.50 -10.19
N LYS A 136 13.78 7.49 -8.91
CA LYS A 136 14.08 6.26 -8.19
C LYS A 136 12.83 5.45 -7.94
N SER A 137 13.00 4.14 -7.84
CA SER A 137 11.93 3.18 -7.57
C SER A 137 12.38 2.18 -6.52
N TYR A 138 11.48 1.86 -5.59
CA TYR A 138 11.77 0.93 -4.51
C TYR A 138 10.55 0.06 -4.19
N ILE A 139 10.82 -1.07 -3.55
CA ILE A 139 9.81 -1.89 -2.91
C ILE A 139 10.10 -1.99 -1.41
N LEU A 140 9.05 -1.80 -0.61
CA LEU A 140 9.06 -1.82 0.84
C LEU A 140 8.32 -3.06 1.33
N LYS A 141 8.95 -3.88 2.18
CA LYS A 141 8.33 -5.08 2.73
C LYS A 141 8.49 -5.12 4.25
N TRP A 142 7.39 -5.20 4.97
CA TRP A 142 7.42 -5.38 6.42
C TRP A 142 7.90 -6.78 6.81
N ASN A 143 8.88 -6.84 7.69
CA ASN A 143 9.38 -8.06 8.32
C ASN A 143 9.09 -8.02 9.83
N ALA A 144 8.02 -8.70 10.25
CA ALA A 144 7.58 -8.70 11.65
C ALA A 144 8.60 -9.36 12.59
N ALA A 145 9.31 -10.39 12.14
CA ALA A 145 10.30 -11.09 12.96
C ALA A 145 11.51 -10.21 13.31
N LYS A 146 11.94 -9.37 12.36
CA LYS A 146 13.06 -8.44 12.54
C LYS A 146 12.64 -7.07 13.07
N LYS A 147 11.32 -6.77 13.04
CA LYS A 147 10.75 -5.44 13.33
C LYS A 147 11.36 -4.33 12.48
N GLU A 148 11.51 -4.59 11.19
CA GLU A 148 12.08 -3.67 10.22
C GLU A 148 11.33 -3.71 8.89
N VAL A 149 11.45 -2.65 8.10
CA VAL A 149 11.00 -2.62 6.72
C VAL A 149 12.21 -2.91 5.83
N GLU A 150 12.16 -4.01 5.11
CA GLU A 150 13.14 -4.34 4.09
C GLU A 150 12.91 -3.44 2.88
N ILE A 151 13.95 -2.72 2.44
CA ILE A 151 13.90 -1.78 1.31
C ILE A 151 14.79 -2.31 0.21
N LYS A 152 14.20 -2.56 -0.96
CA LYS A 152 14.93 -3.00 -2.14
C LYS A 152 14.78 -1.98 -3.26
N SER A 153 15.90 -1.54 -3.83
CA SER A 153 15.89 -0.73 -5.04
C SER A 153 15.40 -1.53 -6.24
N LEU A 154 14.59 -0.91 -7.06
CA LEU A 154 14.15 -1.39 -8.36
C LEU A 154 14.86 -0.57 -9.47
N PRO A 155 14.77 -0.98 -10.74
CA PRO A 155 15.22 -0.14 -11.84
C PRO A 155 14.57 1.24 -11.80
N ASN A 156 15.34 2.28 -12.03
CA ASN A 156 14.82 3.65 -12.04
C ASN A 156 13.76 3.83 -13.14
N PHE A 157 12.78 4.68 -12.85
CA PHE A 157 11.83 5.13 -13.85
C PHE A 157 12.55 5.91 -14.95
N PRO A 158 12.09 5.90 -16.21
CA PRO A 158 12.82 6.50 -17.33
C PRO A 158 13.11 8.01 -17.18
N PHE A 159 12.30 8.72 -16.41
CA PHE A 159 12.45 10.15 -16.15
C PHE A 159 12.00 10.51 -14.72
N ALA A 160 12.48 11.65 -14.22
CA ALA A 160 12.09 12.15 -12.91
C ALA A 160 10.64 12.67 -12.93
N ILE A 161 9.81 12.25 -11.97
CA ILE A 161 8.38 12.55 -11.95
C ILE A 161 7.82 12.53 -10.52
N ALA A 162 6.81 13.35 -10.26
CA ALA A 162 5.99 13.32 -9.05
C ALA A 162 4.50 13.29 -9.41
N ASN A 163 3.65 12.97 -8.44
CA ASN A 163 2.19 12.88 -8.58
C ASN A 163 1.72 11.89 -9.67
N ILE A 164 2.47 10.83 -9.89
CA ILE A 164 2.13 9.75 -10.81
C ILE A 164 1.21 8.73 -10.10
N ALA A 165 0.26 8.16 -10.83
CA ALA A 165 -0.55 7.05 -10.34
C ALA A 165 0.13 5.71 -10.67
N LEU A 166 0.07 4.76 -9.72
CA LEU A 166 0.50 3.37 -9.94
C LEU A 166 -0.66 2.43 -9.67
N THR A 167 -0.70 1.34 -10.42
CA THR A 167 -1.60 0.21 -10.13
C THR A 167 -0.94 -1.10 -10.49
N GLN A 168 -1.36 -2.19 -9.81
CA GLN A 168 -0.96 -3.55 -10.18
C GLN A 168 -2.13 -4.24 -10.89
N ILE A 169 -1.81 -4.92 -11.98
CA ILE A 169 -2.71 -5.89 -12.63
C ILE A 169 -1.87 -7.17 -12.79
N ASP A 170 -2.34 -8.27 -12.23
CA ASP A 170 -1.57 -9.52 -12.12
C ASP A 170 -0.19 -9.27 -11.50
N ASN A 171 0.89 -9.63 -12.20
CA ASN A 171 2.28 -9.46 -11.73
C ASN A 171 2.98 -8.22 -12.33
N VAL A 172 2.22 -7.29 -12.93
CA VAL A 172 2.76 -6.10 -13.60
C VAL A 172 2.28 -4.84 -12.90
N VAL A 173 3.22 -3.93 -12.61
CA VAL A 173 2.93 -2.58 -12.12
C VAL A 173 2.90 -1.63 -13.31
N TYR A 174 1.81 -0.90 -13.43
CA TYR A 174 1.60 0.15 -14.44
C TYR A 174 1.72 1.52 -13.80
N ALA A 175 2.31 2.46 -14.56
CA ALA A 175 2.53 3.83 -14.16
C ALA A 175 2.07 4.81 -15.26
#